data_210ea19d8c4a1b52a43f4588675626bd
#
_entry.id   210ea19d8c4a1b52a43f4588675626bd
#
_cell.length_a   1.000
_cell.length_b   1.000
_cell.length_c   1.000
_cell.angle_alpha   90.00
_cell.angle_beta   90.00
_cell.angle_gamma   90.00
#
_symmetry.space_group_name_H-M   'P 1'
#
loop_
_entity.id
_entity.type
_entity.pdbx_description
1 polymer ?
#
loop_
_entity_poly.entity_id
_entity_poly.type
_entity_poly.pdbx_seq_one_letter_code
_entity_poly.pdbx_strand_id
1 'polypeptide(L)'
;MRGLVQRVIRAEVKSRAADSSEWSVAGAIGPGLCVFVGATHDDTVAQADKLASKIWGLRILDDSEGVMNRSLSDVHETGGPATVLIVSQFTLYGDTRKGRRPSWIDAARPEHAEPLVDRVVDQLRSLGATVTTGVFR
;
A
#
# COMPACT_ATOMS: atom_id res chain seq x y z
N MET A 1 -6.06 6.98 -8.02
CA MET A 1 -5.67 5.92 -7.04
C MET A 1 -5.97 6.36 -5.61
N ARG A 2 -6.26 5.41 -4.74
CA ARG A 2 -6.43 5.61 -3.29
C ARG A 2 -5.42 4.77 -2.54
N GLY A 3 -4.85 5.36 -1.47
CA GLY A 3 -3.99 4.68 -0.52
C GLY A 3 -4.52 4.87 0.89
N LEU A 4 -4.77 3.77 1.60
CA LEU A 4 -5.05 3.78 3.03
C LEU A 4 -3.76 3.39 3.74
N VAL A 5 -3.17 4.36 4.45
CA VAL A 5 -1.85 4.22 5.09
C VAL A 5 -2.03 4.06 6.59
N GLN A 6 -1.39 3.03 7.13
CA GLN A 6 -1.35 2.78 8.56
C GLN A 6 0.09 2.61 9.04
N ARG A 7 0.49 3.38 10.04
CA ARG A 7 1.72 3.17 10.78
C ARG A 7 1.59 1.89 11.61
N VAL A 8 2.58 1.01 11.52
CA VAL A 8 2.58 -0.29 12.20
C VAL A 8 3.92 -0.57 12.89
N ILE A 9 3.88 -1.31 13.98
CA ILE A 9 5.08 -1.91 14.59
C ILE A 9 5.39 -3.27 13.97
N ARG A 10 4.36 -3.90 13.38
CA ARG A 10 4.44 -5.14 12.63
C ARG A 10 3.17 -5.28 11.78
N ALA A 11 3.32 -5.79 10.56
CA ALA A 11 2.20 -6.20 9.72
C ALA A 11 2.56 -7.47 8.95
N GLU A 12 1.56 -8.31 8.72
CA GLU A 12 1.70 -9.54 7.96
C GLU A 12 0.46 -9.73 7.10
N VAL A 13 0.64 -10.12 5.85
CA VAL A 13 -0.44 -10.55 4.96
C VAL A 13 -0.26 -12.02 4.60
N LYS A 14 -1.32 -12.78 4.79
CA LYS A 14 -1.38 -14.19 4.39
C LYS A 14 -2.26 -14.35 3.16
N SER A 15 -1.88 -15.28 2.33
CA SER A 15 -2.62 -15.66 1.13
C SER A 15 -2.81 -17.17 1.09
N ARG A 16 -3.89 -17.60 0.44
CA ARG A 16 -4.21 -19.01 0.27
C ARG A 16 -4.61 -19.27 -1.17
N ALA A 17 -4.03 -20.24 -1.84
CA ALA A 17 -4.48 -20.65 -3.18
C ALA A 17 -5.93 -21.16 -3.12
N ALA A 18 -6.68 -21.00 -4.21
CA ALA A 18 -8.10 -21.36 -4.24
C ALA A 18 -8.36 -22.87 -3.99
N ASP A 19 -7.40 -23.70 -4.37
CA ASP A 19 -7.39 -25.15 -4.24
C ASP A 19 -6.67 -25.68 -2.99
N SER A 20 -6.19 -24.78 -2.10
CA SER A 20 -5.47 -25.13 -0.89
C SER A 20 -6.27 -24.77 0.37
N SER A 21 -6.14 -25.56 1.42
CA SER A 21 -6.61 -25.22 2.77
C SER A 21 -5.57 -24.45 3.58
N GLU A 22 -4.32 -24.40 3.12
CA GLU A 22 -3.20 -23.83 3.87
C GLU A 22 -3.00 -22.34 3.53
N TRP A 23 -2.79 -21.55 4.59
CA TRP A 23 -2.41 -20.16 4.51
C TRP A 23 -0.89 -20.02 4.55
N SER A 24 -0.34 -19.27 3.61
CA SER A 24 1.09 -18.92 3.60
C SER A 24 1.27 -17.40 3.76
N VAL A 25 2.37 -17.02 4.40
CA VAL A 25 2.74 -15.60 4.50
C VAL A 25 3.20 -15.13 3.12
N ALA A 26 2.46 -14.18 2.55
CA ALA A 26 2.80 -13.54 1.28
C ALA A 26 3.76 -12.37 1.50
N GLY A 27 3.61 -11.66 2.63
CA GLY A 27 4.48 -10.55 2.98
C GLY A 27 4.40 -10.21 4.45
N ALA A 28 5.50 -9.73 5.02
CA ALA A 28 5.58 -9.28 6.40
C ALA A 28 6.60 -8.15 6.55
N ILE A 29 6.34 -7.24 7.47
CA ILE A 29 7.25 -6.16 7.86
C ILE A 29 7.29 -6.00 9.37
N GLY A 30 8.40 -5.46 9.89
CA GLY A 30 8.49 -4.88 11.23
C GLY A 30 7.91 -3.45 11.26
N PRO A 31 8.52 -2.53 12.05
CA PRO A 31 8.07 -1.14 12.10
C PRO A 31 8.13 -0.48 10.72
N GLY A 32 7.04 0.20 10.33
CA GLY A 32 6.94 0.83 9.02
C GLY A 32 5.51 1.21 8.67
N LEU A 33 5.18 1.19 7.39
CA LEU A 33 3.84 1.50 6.89
C LEU A 33 3.19 0.28 6.22
N CYS A 34 1.96 -0.01 6.61
CA CYS A 34 1.07 -0.90 5.88
C CYS A 34 0.16 -0.03 5.00
N VAL A 35 0.14 -0.27 3.70
CA VAL A 35 -0.59 0.55 2.74
C VAL A 35 -1.49 -0.33 1.88
N PHE A 36 -2.79 -0.10 1.97
CA PHE A 36 -3.76 -0.67 1.05
C PHE A 36 -3.92 0.26 -0.16
N VAL A 37 -3.78 -0.28 -1.35
CA VAL A 37 -3.80 0.49 -2.60
C VAL A 37 -4.94 0.01 -3.49
N GLY A 38 -5.78 0.96 -3.92
CA GLY A 38 -6.84 0.73 -4.91
C GLY A 38 -6.67 1.63 -6.13
N ALA A 39 -7.06 1.13 -7.29
CA ALA A 39 -7.09 1.88 -8.55
C ALA A 39 -8.51 2.04 -9.07
N THR A 40 -8.76 3.10 -9.81
CA THR A 40 -10.00 3.34 -10.56
C THR A 40 -9.70 3.37 -12.08
N HIS A 41 -10.75 3.42 -12.89
CA HIS A 41 -10.66 3.26 -14.35
C HIS A 41 -9.75 4.28 -15.06
N ASP A 42 -9.74 5.53 -14.57
CA ASP A 42 -9.01 6.63 -15.20
C ASP A 42 -7.60 6.85 -14.61
N ASP A 43 -7.18 5.99 -13.70
CA ASP A 43 -5.84 6.11 -13.13
C ASP A 43 -4.77 5.70 -14.17
N THR A 44 -3.65 6.40 -14.12
CA THR A 44 -2.49 6.17 -14.99
C THR A 44 -1.23 6.04 -14.15
N VAL A 45 -0.10 5.79 -14.81
CA VAL A 45 1.24 5.75 -14.18
C VAL A 45 1.52 7.04 -13.38
N ALA A 46 1.05 8.19 -13.85
CA ALA A 46 1.24 9.45 -13.14
C ALA A 46 0.57 9.48 -11.76
N GLN A 47 -0.63 8.89 -11.62
CA GLN A 47 -1.29 8.76 -10.33
C GLN A 47 -0.56 7.75 -9.41
N ALA A 48 -0.02 6.67 -9.97
CA ALA A 48 0.78 5.71 -9.21
C ALA A 48 2.07 6.35 -8.67
N ASP A 49 2.80 7.09 -9.50
CA ASP A 49 4.01 7.81 -9.10
C ASP A 49 3.72 8.88 -8.04
N LYS A 50 2.63 9.61 -8.20
CA LYS A 50 2.19 10.61 -7.22
C LYS A 50 1.82 9.97 -5.88
N LEU A 51 1.14 8.82 -5.90
CA LEU A 51 0.78 8.08 -4.68
C LEU A 51 2.04 7.60 -3.96
N ALA A 52 2.98 6.98 -4.68
CA ALA A 52 4.25 6.53 -4.11
C ALA A 52 5.04 7.68 -3.47
N SER A 53 5.16 8.82 -4.16
CA SER A 53 5.84 10.01 -3.63
C SER A 53 5.16 10.55 -2.38
N LYS A 54 3.83 10.52 -2.31
CA LYS A 54 3.08 10.92 -1.12
C LYS A 54 3.32 9.96 0.04
N ILE A 55 3.30 8.64 -0.18
CA ILE A 55 3.59 7.63 0.85
C ILE A 55 5.00 7.84 1.39
N TRP A 56 5.97 8.06 0.51
CA TRP A 56 7.37 8.26 0.85
C TRP A 56 7.61 9.47 1.75
N GLY A 57 6.95 10.60 1.46
CA GLY A 57 7.11 11.86 2.19
C GLY A 57 6.10 12.09 3.31
N LEU A 58 5.21 11.13 3.61
CA LEU A 58 4.16 11.30 4.62
C LEU A 58 4.73 11.28 6.04
N ARG A 59 4.61 12.39 6.78
CA ARG A 59 5.23 12.59 8.11
C ARG A 59 4.35 12.05 9.23
N ILE A 60 4.24 10.73 9.32
CA ILE A 60 3.40 10.01 10.29
C ILE A 60 4.18 9.04 11.18
N LEU A 61 5.50 9.08 11.12
CA LEU A 61 6.38 8.33 12.02
C LEU A 61 6.89 9.25 13.14
N ASP A 62 7.11 8.67 14.31
CA ASP A 62 7.59 9.43 15.45
C ASP A 62 9.07 9.83 15.27
N ASP A 63 9.40 11.02 15.75
CA ASP A 63 10.77 11.48 15.93
C ASP A 63 11.35 11.03 17.29
N SER A 64 12.55 11.50 17.62
CA SER A 64 13.23 11.16 18.87
C SER A 64 12.50 11.66 20.14
N GLU A 65 11.60 12.61 19.99
CA GLU A 65 10.79 13.18 21.08
C GLU A 65 9.40 12.55 21.16
N GLY A 66 9.11 11.56 20.31
CA GLY A 66 7.80 10.88 20.22
C GLY A 66 6.73 11.71 19.50
N VAL A 67 7.13 12.75 18.77
CA VAL A 67 6.23 13.58 17.98
C VAL A 67 6.11 13.00 16.58
N MET A 68 4.88 12.89 16.09
CA MET A 68 4.61 12.42 14.72
C MET A 68 5.05 13.47 13.70
N ASN A 69 6.26 13.32 13.18
CA ASN A 69 6.95 14.34 12.38
C ASN A 69 7.89 13.80 11.31
N ARG A 70 8.23 12.52 11.31
CA ARG A 70 9.15 11.90 10.35
C ARG A 70 8.41 11.16 9.24
N SER A 71 8.98 11.19 8.06
CA SER A 71 8.58 10.39 6.90
C SER A 71 9.47 9.16 6.71
N LEU A 72 9.12 8.28 5.78
CA LEU A 72 10.02 7.20 5.34
C LEU A 72 11.31 7.76 4.74
N SER A 73 11.24 8.90 4.03
CA SER A 73 12.43 9.60 3.52
C SER A 73 13.38 9.97 4.65
N ASP A 74 12.89 10.59 5.73
CA ASP A 74 13.71 10.97 6.87
C ASP A 74 14.33 9.75 7.57
N VAL A 75 13.59 8.65 7.66
CA VAL A 75 14.10 7.38 8.20
C VAL A 75 15.22 6.83 7.32
N HIS A 76 15.02 6.82 6.00
CA HIS A 76 16.01 6.35 5.03
C HIS A 76 17.30 7.19 5.07
N GLU A 77 17.19 8.51 5.09
CA GLU A 77 18.31 9.44 5.14
C GLU A 77 19.19 9.27 6.41
N THR A 78 18.59 8.83 7.51
CA THR A 78 19.30 8.52 8.76
C THR A 78 19.77 7.06 8.85
N GLY A 79 19.69 6.28 7.74
CA GLY A 79 20.12 4.89 7.67
C GLY A 79 19.17 3.89 8.34
N GLY A 80 17.96 4.31 8.68
CA GLY A 80 16.94 3.44 9.27
C GLY A 80 16.16 2.63 8.23
N PRO A 81 15.42 1.61 8.66
CA PRO A 81 14.63 0.76 7.78
C PRO A 81 13.35 1.47 7.34
N ALA A 82 13.33 2.01 6.13
CA ALA A 82 12.12 2.58 5.51
C ALA A 82 11.27 1.47 4.87
N THR A 83 10.53 0.73 5.69
CA THR A 83 9.79 -0.47 5.26
C THR A 83 8.33 -0.17 4.96
N VAL A 84 7.82 -0.79 3.90
CA VAL A 84 6.43 -0.67 3.47
C VAL A 84 5.88 -2.05 3.08
N LEU A 85 4.70 -2.38 3.58
CA LEU A 85 3.89 -3.49 3.08
C LEU A 85 2.79 -2.92 2.19
N ILE A 86 2.79 -3.27 0.90
CA ILE A 86 1.75 -2.89 -0.05
C ILE A 86 0.79 -4.05 -0.25
N VAL A 87 -0.49 -3.77 -0.09
CA VAL A 87 -1.58 -4.73 -0.32
C VAL A 87 -2.58 -4.12 -1.29
N SER A 88 -2.86 -4.79 -2.41
CA SER A 88 -3.91 -4.35 -3.32
C SER A 88 -5.28 -4.49 -2.64
N GLN A 89 -6.15 -3.47 -2.78
CA GLN A 89 -7.46 -3.44 -2.13
C GLN A 89 -8.47 -2.67 -3.01
N PHE A 90 -9.14 -3.36 -3.93
CA PHE A 90 -10.12 -2.74 -4.82
C PHE A 90 -11.32 -2.15 -4.07
N THR A 91 -11.64 -2.70 -2.88
CA THR A 91 -12.76 -2.25 -2.05
C THR A 91 -12.58 -0.84 -1.47
N LEU A 92 -11.41 -0.22 -1.62
CA LEU A 92 -11.24 1.21 -1.35
C LEU A 92 -12.10 2.10 -2.27
N TYR A 93 -12.56 1.55 -3.41
CA TYR A 93 -13.52 2.19 -4.31
C TYR A 93 -14.96 1.71 -4.09
N GLY A 94 -15.25 1.08 -2.95
CA GLY A 94 -16.61 0.72 -2.58
C GLY A 94 -17.50 1.96 -2.37
N ASP A 95 -18.65 2.00 -3.05
CA ASP A 95 -19.67 3.01 -2.84
C ASP A 95 -20.83 2.44 -2.02
N THR A 96 -21.09 3.05 -0.86
CA THR A 96 -22.13 2.65 0.08
C THR A 96 -23.26 3.69 0.20
N ARG A 97 -23.25 4.71 -0.66
CA ARG A 97 -24.27 5.79 -0.62
C ARG A 97 -25.67 5.34 -0.97
N LYS A 98 -25.81 4.26 -1.73
CA LYS A 98 -27.11 3.73 -2.16
C LYS A 98 -27.29 2.29 -1.68
N GLY A 99 -28.28 2.08 -0.81
CA GLY A 99 -28.66 0.74 -0.35
C GLY A 99 -27.68 0.14 0.68
N ARG A 100 -27.85 -1.18 0.92
CA ARG A 100 -27.08 -1.93 1.93
C ARG A 100 -25.92 -2.74 1.34
N ARG A 101 -25.83 -2.83 0.02
CA ARG A 101 -24.73 -3.51 -0.68
C ARG A 101 -23.77 -2.48 -1.24
N PRO A 102 -22.45 -2.58 -0.93
CA PRO A 102 -21.46 -1.76 -1.59
C PRO A 102 -21.46 -2.01 -3.10
N SER A 103 -21.28 -0.96 -3.88
CA SER A 103 -21.03 -1.03 -5.31
C SER A 103 -19.54 -0.89 -5.57
N TRP A 104 -18.99 -1.73 -6.44
CA TRP A 104 -17.57 -1.73 -6.81
C TRP A 104 -17.35 -1.20 -8.23
N ILE A 105 -18.35 -0.52 -8.81
CA ILE A 105 -18.33 -0.07 -10.19
C ILE A 105 -17.18 0.88 -10.49
N ASP A 106 -16.72 1.63 -9.48
CA ASP A 106 -15.63 2.59 -9.62
C ASP A 106 -14.24 1.94 -9.47
N ALA A 107 -14.16 0.68 -9.07
CA ALA A 107 -12.90 -0.04 -8.98
C ALA A 107 -12.43 -0.46 -10.39
N ALA A 108 -11.16 -0.21 -10.68
CA ALA A 108 -10.53 -0.69 -11.91
C ALA A 108 -10.54 -2.21 -11.98
N ARG A 109 -10.63 -2.75 -13.18
CA ARG A 109 -10.48 -4.19 -13.42
C ARG A 109 -9.05 -4.65 -13.10
N PRO A 110 -8.84 -5.93 -12.73
CA PRO A 110 -7.53 -6.45 -12.37
C PRO A 110 -6.44 -6.13 -13.38
N GLU A 111 -6.73 -6.29 -14.68
CA GLU A 111 -5.77 -6.08 -15.77
C GLU A 111 -5.26 -4.63 -15.87
N HIS A 112 -6.04 -3.67 -15.37
CA HIS A 112 -5.65 -2.27 -15.27
C HIS A 112 -5.05 -1.93 -13.90
N ALA A 113 -5.57 -2.52 -12.83
CA ALA A 113 -5.17 -2.20 -11.47
C ALA A 113 -3.79 -2.79 -11.11
N GLU A 114 -3.52 -4.05 -11.51
CA GLU A 114 -2.28 -4.76 -11.15
C GLU A 114 -1.02 -4.00 -11.58
N PRO A 115 -0.87 -3.59 -12.88
CA PRO A 115 0.29 -2.82 -13.31
C PRO A 115 0.47 -1.49 -12.58
N LEU A 116 -0.62 -0.85 -12.15
CA LEU A 116 -0.56 0.41 -11.40
C LEU A 116 -0.13 0.19 -9.94
N VAL A 117 -0.55 -0.90 -9.32
CA VAL A 117 -0.07 -1.28 -7.98
C VAL A 117 1.42 -1.64 -8.04
N ASP A 118 1.84 -2.41 -9.04
CA ASP A 118 3.25 -2.73 -9.27
C ASP A 118 4.09 -1.47 -9.49
N ARG A 119 3.54 -0.49 -10.23
CA ARG A 119 4.21 0.80 -10.41
C ARG A 119 4.42 1.55 -9.10
N VAL A 120 3.45 1.54 -8.18
CA VAL A 120 3.62 2.13 -6.83
C VAL A 120 4.77 1.44 -6.09
N VAL A 121 4.83 0.10 -6.16
CA VAL A 121 5.90 -0.69 -5.53
C VAL A 121 7.26 -0.32 -6.09
N ASP A 122 7.41 -0.30 -7.41
CA ASP A 122 8.67 -0.01 -8.09
C ASP A 122 9.13 1.43 -7.82
N GLN A 123 8.21 2.39 -7.82
CA GLN A 123 8.52 3.77 -7.50
C GLN A 123 8.98 3.93 -6.04
N LEU A 124 8.34 3.27 -5.09
CA LEU A 124 8.79 3.28 -3.69
C LEU A 124 10.18 2.66 -3.53
N ARG A 125 10.46 1.55 -4.22
CA ARG A 125 11.80 0.93 -4.24
C ARG A 125 12.84 1.87 -4.82
N SER A 126 12.52 2.56 -5.90
CA SER A 126 13.44 3.53 -6.54
C SER A 126 13.75 4.73 -5.63
N LEU A 127 12.83 5.09 -4.73
CA LEU A 127 13.04 6.13 -3.72
C LEU A 127 13.86 5.66 -2.52
N GLY A 128 14.07 4.35 -2.35
CA GLY A 128 14.87 3.76 -1.28
C GLY A 128 14.09 2.93 -0.26
N ALA A 129 12.78 2.72 -0.47
CA ALA A 129 11.98 1.89 0.42
C ALA A 129 12.31 0.39 0.27
N THR A 130 12.29 -0.34 1.38
CA THR A 130 12.20 -1.80 1.39
C THR A 130 10.73 -2.18 1.32
N VAL A 131 10.29 -2.66 0.16
CA VAL A 131 8.88 -2.95 -0.10
C VAL A 131 8.62 -4.45 -0.14
N THR A 132 7.68 -4.88 0.68
CA THR A 132 7.07 -6.22 0.67
C THR A 132 5.64 -6.11 0.15
N THR A 133 5.13 -7.14 -0.53
CA THR A 133 3.79 -7.11 -1.12
C THR A 133 2.96 -8.31 -0.68
N GLY A 134 1.63 -8.14 -0.70
CA GLY A 134 0.68 -9.25 -0.77
C GLY A 134 0.68 -9.89 -2.16
N VAL A 135 -0.17 -10.91 -2.33
CA VAL A 135 -0.48 -11.49 -3.64
C VAL A 135 -1.64 -10.69 -4.24
N PHE A 136 -1.47 -10.20 -5.46
CA PHE A 136 -2.57 -9.57 -6.20
C PHE A 136 -3.63 -10.60 -6.58
N ARG A 137 -4.92 -10.26 -6.34
CA ARG A 137 -6.08 -11.11 -6.68
C ARG A 137 -7.30 -10.27 -6.98
#